data_3be64d6e9024ee6c89219af777d49af8
#
_entry.id   3be64d6e9024ee6c89219af777d49af8
#
_cell.length_a   1.000
_cell.length_b   1.000
_cell.length_c   1.000
_cell.angle_alpha   90.00
_cell.angle_beta   90.00
_cell.angle_gamma   90.00
#
_symmetry.space_group_name_H-M   'P 1'
#
loop_
_entity.id
_entity.type
_entity.pdbx_description
1 polymer ?
#
loop_
_entity_poly.entity_id
_entity_poly.type
_entity_poly.pdbx_seq_one_letter_code
_entity_poly.pdbx_strand_id
1 'polypeptide(L)'
;MPTLTAARNAVGLTFFLNGLVFASWVSRIPEVRSSFDLTNGQLGLVLLAIALGSVLALPTTGAAINAMGTVRIVRIGAGAATLGMVAAAIGLGDLLPLTVAGLFVYGLGIGVWDVAMNVEGAEVERGLQRTIMPRFHAGFSGGTVVGALLGVLLIELGVPALVHLVGIVLLAIVLVWRTSPSFLPVVERHEETATSAARAWLEPRTLLIGVMVLALAMTEGTANDWLAVALVDGHDVSHAVGVAGFAVFVLAMTAVRFAGTGLIDRFGRVAVLWGTMALAGAGVLLIVLTEQPALVVVGIVLWGVGASLGFPVGMSAAADDPVRAASRVSVVSTIGYAAFLAGPPLLGFVGDEVGTLKALLVVAVLLMPAALVVPAAREQRGVRSGQPVG
;
A
#
# COMPACT_ATOMS: atom_id res chain seq x y z
N MET A 1 -28.84 14.47 -9.46
CA MET A 1 -27.41 14.17 -9.61
C MET A 1 -26.78 14.29 -8.23
N PRO A 2 -25.84 13.42 -7.84
CA PRO A 2 -25.14 13.56 -6.56
C PRO A 2 -24.36 14.88 -6.52
N THR A 3 -24.30 15.49 -5.32
CA THR A 3 -23.50 16.70 -5.14
C THR A 3 -22.02 16.35 -5.04
N LEU A 4 -21.13 17.25 -5.48
CA LEU A 4 -19.66 17.07 -5.35
C LEU A 4 -19.23 16.79 -3.90
N THR A 5 -19.93 17.39 -2.92
CA THR A 5 -19.68 17.14 -1.50
C THR A 5 -20.05 15.71 -1.10
N ALA A 6 -21.20 15.19 -1.56
CA ALA A 6 -21.61 13.82 -1.29
C ALA A 6 -20.63 12.81 -1.94
N ALA A 7 -20.23 13.05 -3.19
CA ALA A 7 -19.24 12.23 -3.88
C ALA A 7 -17.88 12.23 -3.14
N ARG A 8 -17.39 13.40 -2.75
CA ARG A 8 -16.15 13.52 -1.97
C ARG A 8 -16.19 12.71 -0.68
N ASN A 9 -17.28 12.80 0.08
CA ASN A 9 -17.41 12.10 1.35
C ASN A 9 -17.52 10.58 1.13
N ALA A 10 -18.24 10.14 0.10
CA ALA A 10 -18.37 8.73 -0.26
C ALA A 10 -17.00 8.13 -0.70
N VAL A 11 -16.25 8.84 -1.52
CA VAL A 11 -14.88 8.43 -1.92
C VAL A 11 -13.96 8.37 -0.70
N GLY A 12 -13.96 9.41 0.14
CA GLY A 12 -13.13 9.42 1.36
C GLY A 12 -13.43 8.24 2.29
N LEU A 13 -14.72 7.91 2.48
CA LEU A 13 -15.12 6.72 3.25
C LEU A 13 -14.67 5.43 2.56
N THR A 14 -14.74 5.36 1.23
CA THR A 14 -14.32 4.18 0.47
C THR A 14 -12.81 3.91 0.63
N PHE A 15 -11.98 4.95 0.61
CA PHE A 15 -10.55 4.86 0.91
C PHE A 15 -10.30 4.40 2.36
N PHE A 16 -11.02 4.99 3.33
CA PHE A 16 -10.91 4.60 4.73
C PHE A 16 -11.26 3.13 4.96
N LEU A 17 -12.35 2.66 4.36
CA LEU A 17 -12.80 1.26 4.49
C LEU A 17 -11.82 0.28 3.84
N ASN A 18 -11.21 0.64 2.71
CA ASN A 18 -10.18 -0.18 2.07
C ASN A 18 -8.97 -0.35 2.99
N GLY A 19 -8.47 0.75 3.60
CA GLY A 19 -7.38 0.69 4.57
C GLY A 19 -7.75 -0.08 5.84
N LEU A 20 -8.99 0.05 6.33
CA LEU A 20 -9.50 -0.67 7.50
C LEU A 20 -9.50 -2.20 7.26
N VAL A 21 -10.01 -2.64 6.11
CA VAL A 21 -10.04 -4.07 5.71
C VAL A 21 -8.62 -4.60 5.54
N PHE A 22 -7.75 -3.84 4.87
CA PHE A 22 -6.36 -4.21 4.68
C PHE A 22 -5.62 -4.44 6.01
N ALA A 23 -5.68 -3.48 6.94
CA ALA A 23 -4.97 -3.61 8.22
C ALA A 23 -5.58 -4.65 9.14
N SER A 24 -6.90 -4.89 9.06
CA SER A 24 -7.55 -6.00 9.77
C SER A 24 -6.99 -7.36 9.33
N TRP A 25 -6.77 -7.55 8.02
CA TRP A 25 -6.07 -8.73 7.51
C TRP A 25 -4.63 -8.80 8.02
N VAL A 26 -3.85 -7.72 7.85
CA VAL A 26 -2.44 -7.67 8.26
C VAL A 26 -2.27 -8.02 9.74
N SER A 27 -3.18 -7.57 10.61
CA SER A 27 -3.16 -7.88 12.04
C SER A 27 -3.29 -9.38 12.36
N ARG A 28 -3.79 -10.19 11.42
CA ARG A 28 -3.97 -11.64 11.60
C ARG A 28 -2.88 -12.50 10.93
N ILE A 29 -1.90 -11.90 10.25
CA ILE A 29 -0.80 -12.65 9.60
C ILE A 29 -0.05 -13.57 10.58
N PRO A 30 0.35 -13.12 11.81
CA PRO A 30 1.00 -14.00 12.76
C PRO A 30 0.12 -15.20 13.15
N GLU A 31 -1.20 -15.01 13.30
CA GLU A 31 -2.16 -16.08 13.61
C GLU A 31 -2.29 -17.06 12.43
N VAL A 32 -2.32 -16.56 11.19
CA VAL A 32 -2.34 -17.43 9.99
C VAL A 32 -1.12 -18.35 9.96
N ARG A 33 0.07 -17.79 10.22
CA ARG A 33 1.31 -18.55 10.26
C ARG A 33 1.26 -19.66 11.33
N SER A 34 0.88 -19.31 12.55
CA SER A 34 0.84 -20.26 13.66
C SER A 34 -0.27 -21.33 13.52
N SER A 35 -1.42 -20.97 12.93
CA SER A 35 -2.55 -21.90 12.74
C SER A 35 -2.23 -23.07 11.80
N PHE A 36 -1.34 -22.85 10.82
CA PHE A 36 -0.94 -23.85 9.84
C PHE A 36 0.48 -24.36 10.02
N ASP A 37 1.18 -23.90 11.07
CA ASP A 37 2.60 -24.23 11.32
C ASP A 37 3.48 -23.96 10.09
N LEU A 38 3.29 -22.79 9.46
CA LEU A 38 3.98 -22.45 8.23
C LEU A 38 5.42 -22.02 8.49
N THR A 39 6.33 -22.47 7.64
CA THR A 39 7.65 -21.81 7.51
C THR A 39 7.48 -20.39 6.96
N ASN A 40 8.53 -19.56 7.07
CA ASN A 40 8.49 -18.20 6.52
C ASN A 40 8.30 -18.22 5.00
N GLY A 41 8.98 -19.14 4.28
CA GLY A 41 8.81 -19.32 2.85
C GLY A 41 7.38 -19.67 2.46
N GLN A 42 6.75 -20.60 3.20
CA GLN A 42 5.35 -20.97 2.99
C GLN A 42 4.41 -19.79 3.25
N LEU A 43 4.62 -19.04 4.35
CA LEU A 43 3.86 -17.81 4.61
C LEU A 43 4.02 -16.81 3.46
N GLY A 44 5.25 -16.59 2.99
CA GLY A 44 5.52 -15.71 1.86
C GLY A 44 4.75 -16.11 0.59
N LEU A 45 4.62 -17.42 0.32
CA LEU A 45 3.81 -17.94 -0.80
C LEU A 45 2.30 -17.74 -0.56
N VAL A 46 1.83 -17.86 0.68
CA VAL A 46 0.43 -17.54 1.03
C VAL A 46 0.13 -16.06 0.77
N LEU A 47 1.01 -15.16 1.22
CA LEU A 47 0.86 -13.73 1.01
C LEU A 47 0.96 -13.33 -0.47
N LEU A 48 1.78 -14.03 -1.25
CA LEU A 48 1.87 -13.85 -2.70
C LEU A 48 0.52 -14.03 -3.40
N ALA A 49 -0.39 -14.85 -2.88
CA ALA A 49 -1.71 -15.04 -3.46
C ALA A 49 -2.51 -13.73 -3.56
N ILE A 50 -2.43 -12.87 -2.53
CA ILE A 50 -3.07 -11.55 -2.54
C ILE A 50 -2.48 -10.66 -3.64
N ALA A 51 -1.15 -10.60 -3.70
CA ALA A 51 -0.43 -9.77 -4.67
C ALA A 51 -0.72 -10.21 -6.11
N LEU A 52 -0.72 -11.52 -6.38
CA LEU A 52 -1.08 -12.08 -7.69
C LEU A 52 -2.52 -11.71 -8.08
N GLY A 53 -3.47 -11.88 -7.16
CA GLY A 53 -4.86 -11.49 -7.40
C GLY A 53 -4.96 -10.01 -7.74
N SER A 54 -4.35 -9.13 -6.96
CA SER A 54 -4.36 -7.69 -7.17
C SER A 54 -3.78 -7.29 -8.53
N VAL A 55 -2.58 -7.80 -8.87
CA VAL A 55 -1.89 -7.45 -10.11
C VAL A 55 -2.67 -7.94 -11.34
N LEU A 56 -3.27 -9.14 -11.28
CA LEU A 56 -4.09 -9.67 -12.37
C LEU A 56 -5.38 -8.86 -12.62
N ALA A 57 -5.90 -8.18 -11.60
CA ALA A 57 -7.07 -7.32 -11.73
C ALA A 57 -6.78 -6.01 -12.49
N LEU A 58 -5.57 -5.44 -12.33
CA LEU A 58 -5.24 -4.09 -12.82
C LEU A 58 -5.48 -3.87 -14.31
N PRO A 59 -5.04 -4.75 -15.24
CA PRO A 59 -5.16 -4.49 -16.68
C PRO A 59 -6.62 -4.41 -17.17
N THR A 60 -7.52 -5.12 -16.50
CA THR A 60 -8.93 -5.25 -16.95
C THR A 60 -9.85 -4.23 -16.29
N THR A 61 -9.46 -3.69 -15.13
CA THR A 61 -10.33 -2.82 -14.32
C THR A 61 -10.65 -1.51 -15.03
N GLY A 62 -9.69 -0.90 -15.74
CA GLY A 62 -9.93 0.34 -16.49
C GLY A 62 -11.00 0.16 -17.58
N ALA A 63 -10.89 -0.89 -18.39
CA ALA A 63 -11.89 -1.22 -19.41
C ALA A 63 -13.27 -1.52 -18.80
N ALA A 64 -13.30 -2.23 -17.67
CA ALA A 64 -14.52 -2.53 -16.93
C ALA A 64 -15.19 -1.25 -16.37
N ILE A 65 -14.41 -0.28 -15.88
CA ILE A 65 -14.92 1.03 -15.44
C ILE A 65 -15.55 1.78 -16.60
N ASN A 66 -14.90 1.82 -17.75
CA ASN A 66 -15.44 2.48 -18.94
C ASN A 66 -16.77 1.85 -19.40
N ALA A 67 -16.89 0.51 -19.32
CA ALA A 67 -18.09 -0.22 -19.73
C ALA A 67 -19.24 -0.14 -18.70
N MET A 68 -18.95 -0.19 -17.40
CA MET A 68 -19.97 -0.40 -16.37
C MET A 68 -20.07 0.74 -15.34
N GLY A 69 -19.12 1.66 -15.32
CA GLY A 69 -19.04 2.77 -14.38
C GLY A 69 -18.39 2.43 -13.05
N THR A 70 -17.82 3.45 -12.36
CA THR A 70 -17.11 3.32 -11.09
C THR A 70 -17.96 2.73 -9.97
N VAL A 71 -19.26 3.08 -9.91
CA VAL A 71 -20.21 2.56 -8.91
C VAL A 71 -20.32 1.03 -8.94
N ARG A 72 -20.48 0.46 -10.13
CA ARG A 72 -20.61 -1.00 -10.29
C ARG A 72 -19.29 -1.68 -9.99
N ILE A 73 -18.20 -1.13 -10.49
CA ILE A 73 -16.86 -1.73 -10.33
C ILE A 73 -16.40 -1.70 -8.88
N VAL A 74 -16.59 -0.61 -8.12
CA VAL A 74 -16.25 -0.58 -6.69
C VAL A 74 -17.07 -1.60 -5.88
N ARG A 75 -18.35 -1.79 -6.25
CA ARG A 75 -19.19 -2.81 -5.59
C ARG A 75 -18.75 -4.23 -5.92
N ILE A 76 -18.37 -4.51 -7.17
CA ILE A 76 -17.82 -5.80 -7.60
C ILE A 76 -16.51 -6.06 -6.85
N GLY A 77 -15.61 -5.08 -6.81
CA GLY A 77 -14.34 -5.19 -6.08
C GLY A 77 -14.53 -5.45 -4.59
N ALA A 78 -15.36 -4.66 -3.92
CA ALA A 78 -15.69 -4.86 -2.50
C ALA A 78 -16.40 -6.20 -2.26
N GLY A 79 -17.29 -6.64 -3.17
CA GLY A 79 -17.94 -7.95 -3.12
C GLY A 79 -16.96 -9.11 -3.24
N ALA A 80 -16.07 -9.06 -4.22
CA ALA A 80 -15.02 -10.06 -4.40
C ALA A 80 -14.07 -10.08 -3.20
N ALA A 81 -13.65 -8.92 -2.70
CA ALA A 81 -12.83 -8.83 -1.49
C ALA A 81 -13.54 -9.43 -0.27
N THR A 82 -14.84 -9.19 -0.11
CA THR A 82 -15.64 -9.79 0.96
C THR A 82 -15.71 -11.30 0.82
N LEU A 83 -16.04 -11.83 -0.36
CA LEU A 83 -16.13 -13.27 -0.61
C LEU A 83 -14.78 -13.96 -0.37
N GLY A 84 -13.71 -13.36 -0.89
CA GLY A 84 -12.35 -13.87 -0.71
C GLY A 84 -11.93 -13.90 0.76
N MET A 85 -12.16 -12.82 1.50
CA MET A 85 -11.81 -12.75 2.93
C MET A 85 -12.65 -13.71 3.78
N VAL A 86 -13.96 -13.86 3.49
CA VAL A 86 -14.82 -14.83 4.17
C VAL A 86 -14.30 -16.25 3.92
N ALA A 87 -13.98 -16.60 2.66
CA ALA A 87 -13.42 -17.91 2.33
C ALA A 87 -12.07 -18.15 3.03
N ALA A 88 -11.19 -17.15 3.03
CA ALA A 88 -9.91 -17.24 3.73
C ALA A 88 -10.09 -17.43 5.23
N ALA A 89 -10.99 -16.69 5.84
CA ALA A 89 -11.27 -16.77 7.28
C ALA A 89 -11.91 -18.11 7.69
N ILE A 90 -12.78 -18.68 6.85
CA ILE A 90 -13.36 -20.03 7.07
C ILE A 90 -12.29 -21.11 6.97
N GLY A 91 -11.33 -20.96 6.04
CA GLY A 91 -10.25 -21.93 5.87
C GLY A 91 -9.19 -21.90 6.96
N LEU A 92 -9.14 -20.86 7.80
CA LEU A 92 -8.11 -20.69 8.82
C LEU A 92 -8.07 -21.84 9.83
N GLY A 93 -6.90 -22.43 9.97
CA GLY A 93 -6.63 -23.54 10.91
C GLY A 93 -6.87 -24.94 10.36
N ASP A 94 -7.75 -25.10 9.36
CA ASP A 94 -8.13 -26.43 8.87
C ASP A 94 -7.84 -26.67 7.38
N LEU A 95 -8.03 -25.66 6.53
CA LEU A 95 -8.02 -25.80 5.07
C LEU A 95 -7.14 -24.75 4.39
N LEU A 96 -5.81 -24.93 4.42
CA LEU A 96 -4.85 -24.04 3.78
C LEU A 96 -5.19 -23.71 2.30
N PRO A 97 -5.59 -24.69 1.44
CA PRO A 97 -5.97 -24.37 0.05
C PRO A 97 -7.15 -23.40 -0.05
N LEU A 98 -8.14 -23.51 0.85
CA LEU A 98 -9.27 -22.58 0.89
C LEU A 98 -8.83 -21.18 1.34
N THR A 99 -7.95 -21.11 2.33
CA THR A 99 -7.36 -19.84 2.78
C THR A 99 -6.62 -19.17 1.62
N VAL A 100 -5.73 -19.88 0.92
CA VAL A 100 -4.94 -19.34 -0.21
C VAL A 100 -5.85 -18.90 -1.37
N ALA A 101 -6.83 -19.74 -1.76
CA ALA A 101 -7.80 -19.38 -2.79
C ALA A 101 -8.64 -18.15 -2.39
N GLY A 102 -9.05 -18.08 -1.13
CA GLY A 102 -9.75 -16.92 -0.57
C GLY A 102 -8.91 -15.65 -0.63
N LEU A 103 -7.64 -15.72 -0.25
CA LEU A 103 -6.70 -14.60 -0.31
C LEU A 103 -6.43 -14.14 -1.75
N PHE A 104 -6.36 -15.06 -2.71
CA PHE A 104 -6.26 -14.71 -4.12
C PHE A 104 -7.50 -13.93 -4.61
N VAL A 105 -8.69 -14.40 -4.28
CA VAL A 105 -9.95 -13.70 -4.62
C VAL A 105 -10.06 -12.36 -3.87
N TYR A 106 -9.62 -12.30 -2.61
CA TYR A 106 -9.47 -11.06 -1.85
C TYR A 106 -8.57 -10.06 -2.58
N GLY A 107 -7.40 -10.53 -3.04
CA GLY A 107 -6.46 -9.72 -3.82
C GLY A 107 -7.08 -9.18 -5.10
N LEU A 108 -7.77 -10.01 -5.90
CA LEU A 108 -8.54 -9.56 -7.08
C LEU A 108 -9.52 -8.44 -6.70
N GLY A 109 -10.28 -8.66 -5.62
CA GLY A 109 -11.28 -7.70 -5.15
C GLY A 109 -10.67 -6.38 -4.72
N ILE A 110 -9.60 -6.41 -3.93
CA ILE A 110 -8.87 -5.21 -3.48
C ILE A 110 -8.28 -4.44 -4.66
N GLY A 111 -7.66 -5.12 -5.64
CA GLY A 111 -7.09 -4.48 -6.82
C GLY A 111 -8.17 -3.75 -7.64
N VAL A 112 -9.32 -4.39 -7.88
CA VAL A 112 -10.47 -3.76 -8.55
C VAL A 112 -11.00 -2.57 -7.76
N TRP A 113 -11.16 -2.73 -6.44
CA TRP A 113 -11.66 -1.68 -5.57
C TRP A 113 -10.71 -0.48 -5.54
N ASP A 114 -9.40 -0.73 -5.41
CA ASP A 114 -8.38 0.33 -5.38
C ASP A 114 -8.40 1.17 -6.66
N VAL A 115 -8.37 0.55 -7.84
CA VAL A 115 -8.43 1.27 -9.10
C VAL A 115 -9.73 2.09 -9.21
N ALA A 116 -10.89 1.49 -8.88
CA ALA A 116 -12.17 2.17 -9.03
C ALA A 116 -12.29 3.39 -8.10
N MET A 117 -11.85 3.29 -6.84
CA MET A 117 -11.91 4.42 -5.91
C MET A 117 -10.93 5.54 -6.29
N ASN A 118 -9.76 5.20 -6.86
CA ASN A 118 -8.78 6.18 -7.34
C ASN A 118 -9.30 6.92 -8.58
N VAL A 119 -9.93 6.23 -9.53
CA VAL A 119 -10.57 6.85 -10.70
C VAL A 119 -11.66 7.81 -10.26
N GLU A 120 -12.54 7.39 -9.37
CA GLU A 120 -13.60 8.25 -8.83
C GLU A 120 -13.04 9.45 -8.05
N GLY A 121 -11.99 9.23 -7.25
CA GLY A 121 -11.29 10.29 -6.53
C GLY A 121 -10.75 11.38 -7.45
N ALA A 122 -10.18 10.98 -8.58
CA ALA A 122 -9.69 11.92 -9.60
C ALA A 122 -10.83 12.69 -10.29
N GLU A 123 -12.01 12.08 -10.49
CA GLU A 123 -13.18 12.78 -11.02
C GLU A 123 -13.69 13.84 -10.02
N VAL A 124 -13.77 13.48 -8.75
CA VAL A 124 -14.18 14.40 -7.68
C VAL A 124 -13.19 15.56 -7.55
N GLU A 125 -11.88 15.29 -7.63
CA GLU A 125 -10.82 16.30 -7.59
C GLU A 125 -10.99 17.32 -8.73
N ARG A 126 -11.22 16.83 -9.94
CA ARG A 126 -11.47 17.68 -11.11
C ARG A 126 -12.74 18.51 -10.96
N GLY A 127 -13.82 17.90 -10.49
CA GLY A 127 -15.09 18.61 -10.27
C GLY A 127 -14.97 19.71 -9.22
N LEU A 128 -14.15 19.51 -8.19
CA LEU A 128 -13.90 20.50 -7.13
C LEU A 128 -12.88 21.59 -7.51
N GLN A 129 -12.14 21.41 -8.62
CA GLN A 129 -11.03 22.29 -9.03
C GLN A 129 -10.02 22.54 -7.89
N ARG A 130 -9.78 21.53 -7.06
CA ARG A 130 -8.90 21.60 -5.88
C ARG A 130 -8.21 20.26 -5.68
N THR A 131 -6.91 20.27 -5.45
CA THR A 131 -6.13 19.07 -5.10
C THR A 131 -6.62 18.48 -3.78
N ILE A 132 -7.25 17.30 -3.85
CA ILE A 132 -7.81 16.61 -2.69
C ILE A 132 -7.41 15.12 -2.62
N MET A 133 -6.83 14.58 -3.67
CA MET A 133 -6.38 13.18 -3.74
C MET A 133 -5.49 12.78 -2.53
N PRO A 134 -4.55 13.62 -2.04
CA PRO A 134 -3.79 13.31 -0.84
C PRO A 134 -4.65 13.09 0.41
N ARG A 135 -5.82 13.75 0.50
CA ARG A 135 -6.75 13.57 1.63
C ARG A 135 -7.48 12.24 1.56
N PHE A 136 -7.74 11.71 0.36
CA PHE A 136 -8.31 10.38 0.20
C PHE A 136 -7.31 9.31 0.64
N HIS A 137 -6.03 9.43 0.22
CA HIS A 137 -4.98 8.53 0.70
C HIS A 137 -4.71 8.66 2.22
N ALA A 138 -4.87 9.87 2.78
CA ALA A 138 -4.86 10.05 4.22
C ALA A 138 -6.04 9.32 4.91
N GLY A 139 -7.21 9.28 4.25
CA GLY A 139 -8.35 8.46 4.67
C GLY A 139 -8.01 6.97 4.71
N PHE A 140 -7.35 6.44 3.66
CA PHE A 140 -6.82 5.07 3.64
C PHE A 140 -5.87 4.82 4.82
N SER A 141 -4.87 5.69 5.01
CA SER A 141 -3.93 5.57 6.13
C SER A 141 -4.63 5.63 7.49
N GLY A 142 -5.65 6.49 7.64
CA GLY A 142 -6.48 6.53 8.85
C GLY A 142 -7.24 5.23 9.08
N GLY A 143 -7.81 4.64 8.02
CA GLY A 143 -8.43 3.31 8.06
C GLY A 143 -7.44 2.23 8.47
N THR A 144 -6.22 2.26 7.93
CA THR A 144 -5.14 1.33 8.29
C THR A 144 -4.77 1.43 9.77
N VAL A 145 -4.63 2.64 10.30
CA VAL A 145 -4.37 2.85 11.75
C VAL A 145 -5.52 2.27 12.59
N VAL A 146 -6.77 2.60 12.24
CA VAL A 146 -7.94 2.09 12.98
C VAL A 146 -8.03 0.57 12.89
N GLY A 147 -7.79 -0.02 11.73
CA GLY A 147 -7.80 -1.47 11.52
C GLY A 147 -6.72 -2.19 12.33
N ALA A 148 -5.50 -1.63 12.38
CA ALA A 148 -4.41 -2.20 13.18
C ALA A 148 -4.72 -2.13 14.69
N LEU A 149 -5.19 -0.98 15.19
CA LEU A 149 -5.56 -0.82 16.60
C LEU A 149 -6.75 -1.72 16.98
N LEU A 150 -7.74 -1.84 16.10
CA LEU A 150 -8.85 -2.77 16.29
C LEU A 150 -8.35 -4.23 16.30
N GLY A 151 -7.38 -4.56 15.42
CA GLY A 151 -6.72 -5.86 15.42
C GLY A 151 -6.06 -6.17 16.76
N VAL A 152 -5.29 -5.24 17.33
CA VAL A 152 -4.69 -5.39 18.68
C VAL A 152 -5.79 -5.66 19.72
N LEU A 153 -6.83 -4.81 19.76
CA LEU A 153 -7.90 -4.93 20.73
C LEU A 153 -8.62 -6.28 20.63
N LEU A 154 -8.97 -6.72 19.42
CA LEU A 154 -9.73 -7.96 19.22
C LEU A 154 -8.87 -9.20 19.47
N ILE A 155 -7.55 -9.16 19.24
CA ILE A 155 -6.62 -10.22 19.61
C ILE A 155 -6.52 -10.32 21.12
N GLU A 156 -6.34 -9.22 21.85
CA GLU A 156 -6.28 -9.18 23.31
C GLU A 156 -7.59 -9.66 23.97
N LEU A 157 -8.73 -9.39 23.34
CA LEU A 157 -10.05 -9.88 23.80
C LEU A 157 -10.31 -11.35 23.40
N GLY A 158 -9.37 -12.02 22.74
CA GLY A 158 -9.52 -13.42 22.31
C GLY A 158 -10.59 -13.60 21.23
N VAL A 159 -10.95 -12.55 20.46
CA VAL A 159 -11.93 -12.67 19.39
C VAL A 159 -11.34 -13.46 18.23
N PRO A 160 -11.98 -14.58 17.79
CA PRO A 160 -11.48 -15.38 16.69
C PRO A 160 -11.29 -14.57 15.39
N ALA A 161 -10.24 -14.92 14.62
CA ALA A 161 -9.97 -14.27 13.32
C ALA A 161 -11.18 -14.29 12.39
N LEU A 162 -11.91 -15.41 12.35
CA LEU A 162 -13.14 -15.54 11.56
C LEU A 162 -14.15 -14.42 11.89
N VAL A 163 -14.45 -14.20 13.17
CA VAL A 163 -15.43 -13.19 13.60
C VAL A 163 -14.94 -11.79 13.27
N HIS A 164 -13.65 -11.50 13.53
CA HIS A 164 -13.03 -10.21 13.23
C HIS A 164 -13.08 -9.90 11.72
N LEU A 165 -12.50 -10.78 10.90
CA LEU A 165 -12.33 -10.54 9.46
C LEU A 165 -13.69 -10.49 8.74
N VAL A 166 -14.58 -11.44 9.04
CA VAL A 166 -15.94 -11.45 8.46
C VAL A 166 -16.72 -10.21 8.89
N GLY A 167 -16.68 -9.84 10.17
CA GLY A 167 -17.36 -8.64 10.68
C GLY A 167 -16.92 -7.36 9.96
N ILE A 168 -15.61 -7.19 9.76
CA ILE A 168 -15.05 -6.00 9.09
C ILE A 168 -15.43 -5.95 7.60
N VAL A 169 -15.31 -7.05 6.85
CA VAL A 169 -15.64 -7.02 5.42
C VAL A 169 -17.14 -6.87 5.17
N LEU A 170 -17.99 -7.43 6.04
CA LEU A 170 -19.44 -7.21 5.98
C LEU A 170 -19.81 -5.75 6.30
N LEU A 171 -19.18 -5.14 7.30
CA LEU A 171 -19.34 -3.72 7.57
C LEU A 171 -18.93 -2.88 6.35
N ALA A 172 -17.74 -3.18 5.79
CA ALA A 172 -17.19 -2.45 4.67
C ALA A 172 -18.07 -2.54 3.42
N ILE A 173 -18.54 -3.74 3.05
CA ILE A 173 -19.40 -3.90 1.86
C ILE A 173 -20.73 -3.18 2.02
N VAL A 174 -21.36 -3.25 3.19
CA VAL A 174 -22.62 -2.54 3.47
C VAL A 174 -22.43 -1.04 3.31
N LEU A 175 -21.35 -0.47 3.86
CA LEU A 175 -21.07 0.96 3.76
C LEU A 175 -20.72 1.38 2.33
N VAL A 176 -19.93 0.60 1.59
CA VAL A 176 -19.63 0.85 0.17
C VAL A 176 -20.92 0.83 -0.66
N TRP A 177 -21.80 -0.14 -0.45
CA TRP A 177 -23.07 -0.23 -1.19
C TRP A 177 -24.01 0.93 -0.90
N ARG A 178 -24.03 1.45 0.32
CA ARG A 178 -24.85 2.59 0.72
C ARG A 178 -24.32 3.93 0.20
N THR A 179 -23.00 4.09 0.11
CA THR A 179 -22.38 5.39 -0.21
C THR A 179 -22.01 5.52 -1.69
N SER A 180 -21.67 4.42 -2.37
CA SER A 180 -21.28 4.44 -3.79
C SER A 180 -22.33 5.04 -4.76
N PRO A 181 -23.66 5.06 -4.49
CA PRO A 181 -24.60 5.79 -5.36
C PRO A 181 -24.36 7.29 -5.41
N SER A 182 -23.54 7.82 -4.49
CA SER A 182 -23.13 9.24 -4.50
C SER A 182 -21.92 9.52 -5.37
N PHE A 183 -21.33 8.51 -6.03
CA PHE A 183 -20.24 8.68 -7.00
C PHE A 183 -20.71 9.45 -8.24
N LEU A 184 -19.79 10.12 -8.90
CA LEU A 184 -20.08 10.92 -10.10
C LEU A 184 -20.34 10.01 -11.32
N PRO A 185 -21.11 10.48 -12.30
CA PRO A 185 -21.22 9.79 -13.59
C PRO A 185 -19.85 9.72 -14.28
N VAL A 186 -19.56 8.57 -14.91
CA VAL A 186 -18.31 8.40 -15.67
C VAL A 186 -18.29 9.32 -16.88
N VAL A 187 -17.19 10.06 -17.02
CA VAL A 187 -16.86 10.78 -18.25
C VAL A 187 -15.97 9.86 -19.10
N GLU A 188 -16.41 9.57 -20.33
CA GLU A 188 -15.62 8.79 -21.29
C GLU A 188 -14.23 9.39 -21.48
N ARG A 189 -13.19 8.59 -21.33
CA ARG A 189 -11.80 8.99 -21.57
C ARG A 189 -11.33 8.44 -22.91
N HIS A 190 -10.70 9.30 -23.68
CA HIS A 190 -9.92 8.87 -24.84
C HIS A 190 -8.65 8.14 -24.32
N GLU A 191 -8.44 6.90 -24.78
CA GLU A 191 -7.25 6.13 -24.49
C GLU A 191 -6.02 6.82 -25.09
N GLU A 192 -4.97 7.04 -24.24
CA GLU A 192 -3.65 7.40 -24.74
C GLU A 192 -3.08 6.26 -25.60
N THR A 193 -2.44 6.60 -26.70
CA THR A 193 -1.91 5.62 -27.67
C THR A 193 -0.80 4.76 -27.05
N ALA A 194 -0.87 3.44 -27.26
CA ALA A 194 0.07 2.41 -26.78
C ALA A 194 1.56 2.70 -27.11
N THR A 195 1.84 3.51 -28.13
CA THR A 195 3.19 3.91 -28.55
C THR A 195 3.92 4.80 -27.53
N SER A 196 3.22 5.55 -26.69
CA SER A 196 3.82 6.40 -25.65
C SER A 196 4.35 5.57 -24.47
N ALA A 197 3.63 4.54 -24.04
CA ALA A 197 4.02 3.67 -22.94
C ALA A 197 5.30 2.86 -23.26
N ALA A 198 5.42 2.33 -24.49
CA ALA A 198 6.61 1.57 -24.90
C ALA A 198 7.89 2.41 -24.84
N ARG A 199 7.83 3.70 -25.20
CA ARG A 199 8.99 4.61 -25.14
C ARG A 199 9.40 4.91 -23.69
N ALA A 200 8.47 5.02 -22.76
CA ALA A 200 8.77 5.27 -21.35
C ALA A 200 9.61 4.15 -20.70
N TRP A 201 9.45 2.89 -21.15
CA TRP A 201 10.31 1.76 -20.74
C TRP A 201 11.77 1.87 -21.23
N LEU A 202 12.06 2.74 -22.17
CA LEU A 202 13.41 2.96 -22.69
C LEU A 202 14.07 4.22 -22.12
N GLU A 203 13.35 5.00 -21.29
CA GLU A 203 13.89 6.21 -20.68
C GLU A 203 14.70 5.89 -19.40
N PRO A 204 16.04 6.14 -19.38
CA PRO A 204 16.88 5.81 -18.22
C PRO A 204 16.38 6.45 -16.93
N ARG A 205 15.93 7.72 -16.98
CA ARG A 205 15.40 8.42 -15.79
C ARG A 205 14.15 7.74 -15.24
N THR A 206 13.24 7.33 -16.09
CA THR A 206 12.00 6.64 -15.71
C THR A 206 12.31 5.30 -15.03
N LEU A 207 13.26 4.53 -15.60
CA LEU A 207 13.69 3.27 -15.02
C LEU A 207 14.41 3.44 -13.67
N LEU A 208 15.28 4.45 -13.54
CA LEU A 208 15.96 4.75 -12.27
C LEU A 208 14.96 5.15 -11.18
N ILE A 209 13.96 5.99 -11.52
CA ILE A 209 12.85 6.32 -10.60
C ILE A 209 12.07 5.05 -10.26
N GLY A 210 11.79 4.17 -11.23
CA GLY A 210 11.12 2.89 -11.01
C GLY A 210 11.87 1.99 -10.04
N VAL A 211 13.19 1.82 -10.20
CA VAL A 211 14.04 1.05 -9.28
C VAL A 211 14.03 1.65 -7.86
N MET A 212 14.10 2.96 -7.75
CA MET A 212 13.99 3.66 -6.48
C MET A 212 12.63 3.37 -5.82
N VAL A 213 11.54 3.50 -6.58
CA VAL A 213 10.18 3.24 -6.09
C VAL A 213 9.99 1.78 -5.70
N LEU A 214 10.57 0.83 -6.45
CA LEU A 214 10.58 -0.59 -6.10
C LEU A 214 11.16 -0.82 -4.70
N ALA A 215 12.36 -0.26 -4.43
CA ALA A 215 13.02 -0.42 -3.12
C ALA A 215 12.21 0.22 -1.99
N LEU A 216 11.60 1.38 -2.24
CA LEU A 216 10.79 2.08 -1.25
C LEU A 216 9.43 1.41 -1.03
N ALA A 217 8.80 0.86 -2.09
CA ALA A 217 7.60 0.04 -1.97
C ALA A 217 7.90 -1.28 -1.23
N MET A 218 9.07 -1.89 -1.48
CA MET A 218 9.54 -3.06 -0.74
C MET A 218 9.72 -2.73 0.76
N THR A 219 10.24 -1.55 1.07
CA THR A 219 10.42 -1.07 2.45
C THR A 219 9.10 -0.98 3.20
N GLU A 220 8.05 -0.45 2.58
CA GLU A 220 6.70 -0.39 3.15
C GLU A 220 6.03 -1.77 3.17
N GLY A 221 6.10 -2.53 2.06
CA GLY A 221 5.49 -3.85 1.95
C GLY A 221 6.08 -4.85 2.95
N THR A 222 7.40 -4.80 3.17
CA THR A 222 8.04 -5.65 4.20
C THR A 222 7.50 -5.36 5.60
N ALA A 223 7.25 -4.12 5.95
CA ALA A 223 6.65 -3.80 7.26
C ALA A 223 5.21 -4.32 7.35
N ASN A 224 4.41 -4.16 6.29
CA ASN A 224 3.03 -4.63 6.26
C ASN A 224 2.93 -6.15 6.46
N ASP A 225 3.79 -6.91 5.79
CA ASP A 225 3.70 -8.37 5.75
C ASP A 225 4.49 -9.05 6.88
N TRP A 226 5.61 -8.47 7.30
CA TRP A 226 6.60 -9.16 8.10
C TRP A 226 6.90 -8.53 9.46
N LEU A 227 6.61 -7.23 9.69
CA LEU A 227 7.00 -6.58 10.94
C LEU A 227 6.37 -7.27 12.17
N ALA A 228 5.06 -7.54 12.14
CA ALA A 228 4.39 -8.19 13.26
C ALA A 228 4.94 -9.60 13.50
N VAL A 229 5.15 -10.38 12.42
CA VAL A 229 5.73 -11.74 12.50
C VAL A 229 7.17 -11.69 13.03
N ALA A 230 7.99 -10.76 12.52
CA ALA A 230 9.37 -10.62 12.94
C ALA A 230 9.53 -10.22 14.42
N LEU A 231 8.62 -9.40 14.93
CA LEU A 231 8.60 -9.04 16.36
C LEU A 231 8.20 -10.26 17.22
N VAL A 232 7.19 -11.02 16.81
CA VAL A 232 6.78 -12.24 17.51
C VAL A 232 7.91 -13.26 17.56
N ASP A 233 8.53 -13.54 16.41
CA ASP A 233 9.57 -14.57 16.32
C ASP A 233 10.92 -14.16 16.92
N GLY A 234 11.29 -12.90 16.72
CA GLY A 234 12.64 -12.46 17.00
C GLY A 234 12.80 -11.79 18.38
N HIS A 235 11.71 -11.24 18.93
CA HIS A 235 11.69 -10.64 20.26
C HIS A 235 10.82 -11.39 21.27
N ASP A 236 10.27 -12.57 20.88
CA ASP A 236 9.47 -13.44 21.71
C ASP A 236 8.29 -12.71 22.40
N VAL A 237 7.62 -11.84 21.65
CA VAL A 237 6.47 -11.08 22.12
C VAL A 237 5.15 -11.71 21.69
N SER A 238 4.04 -11.38 22.37
CA SER A 238 2.71 -11.85 21.97
C SER A 238 2.29 -11.34 20.59
N HIS A 239 1.36 -12.02 19.93
CA HIS A 239 0.79 -11.58 18.64
C HIS A 239 0.23 -10.16 18.73
N ALA A 240 -0.45 -9.80 19.82
CA ALA A 240 -0.99 -8.45 20.02
C ALA A 240 0.11 -7.39 20.10
N VAL A 241 1.23 -7.67 20.78
CA VAL A 241 2.38 -6.76 20.84
C VAL A 241 3.05 -6.62 19.46
N GLY A 242 3.19 -7.72 18.70
CA GLY A 242 3.68 -7.67 17.33
C GLY A 242 2.81 -6.78 16.44
N VAL A 243 1.49 -6.93 16.52
CA VAL A 243 0.53 -6.10 15.77
C VAL A 243 0.52 -4.66 16.27
N ALA A 244 0.72 -4.41 17.57
CA ALA A 244 0.90 -3.06 18.12
C ALA A 244 2.14 -2.38 17.51
N GLY A 245 3.23 -3.11 17.30
CA GLY A 245 4.42 -2.63 16.58
C GLY A 245 4.06 -2.18 15.16
N PHE A 246 3.29 -2.98 14.42
CA PHE A 246 2.78 -2.59 13.11
C PHE A 246 1.89 -1.33 13.17
N ALA A 247 1.00 -1.22 14.17
CA ALA A 247 0.19 -0.02 14.36
C ALA A 247 1.04 1.24 14.60
N VAL A 248 2.12 1.14 15.39
CA VAL A 248 3.09 2.23 15.61
C VAL A 248 3.79 2.63 14.30
N PHE A 249 4.21 1.65 13.48
CA PHE A 249 4.80 1.89 12.17
C PHE A 249 3.85 2.68 11.27
N VAL A 250 2.60 2.22 11.12
CA VAL A 250 1.60 2.89 10.28
C VAL A 250 1.27 4.28 10.78
N LEU A 251 1.17 4.46 12.10
CA LEU A 251 0.91 5.78 12.72
C LEU A 251 2.05 6.76 12.42
N ALA A 252 3.30 6.34 12.59
CA ALA A 252 4.48 7.15 12.29
C ALA A 252 4.55 7.52 10.79
N MET A 253 4.31 6.56 9.91
CA MET A 253 4.25 6.76 8.46
C MET A 253 3.15 7.76 8.08
N THR A 254 1.96 7.61 8.63
CA THR A 254 0.81 8.47 8.37
C THR A 254 1.05 9.90 8.82
N ALA A 255 1.62 10.10 10.02
CA ALA A 255 1.96 11.42 10.55
C ALA A 255 2.89 12.21 9.60
N VAL A 256 3.90 11.52 9.06
CA VAL A 256 4.84 12.16 8.11
C VAL A 256 4.19 12.40 6.75
N ARG A 257 3.29 11.56 6.28
CA ARG A 257 2.54 11.82 5.03
C ARG A 257 1.73 13.11 5.10
N PHE A 258 1.19 13.48 6.25
CA PHE A 258 0.54 14.78 6.45
C PHE A 258 1.51 15.97 6.43
N ALA A 259 2.73 15.80 6.93
CA ALA A 259 3.76 16.85 6.97
C ALA A 259 4.60 16.91 5.68
N GLY A 260 4.46 15.91 4.79
CA GLY A 260 5.39 15.63 3.69
C GLY A 260 5.55 16.77 2.69
N THR A 261 4.46 17.45 2.33
CA THR A 261 4.51 18.59 1.40
C THR A 261 5.42 19.71 1.93
N GLY A 262 5.26 20.09 3.20
CA GLY A 262 6.10 21.11 3.81
C GLY A 262 7.59 20.72 3.93
N LEU A 263 7.87 19.42 4.13
CA LEU A 263 9.24 18.92 4.14
C LEU A 263 9.87 18.99 2.75
N ILE A 264 9.13 18.60 1.71
CA ILE A 264 9.60 18.62 0.32
C ILE A 264 9.82 20.07 -0.15
N ASP A 265 8.89 20.97 0.17
CA ASP A 265 8.99 22.40 -0.19
C ASP A 265 10.22 23.07 0.46
N ARG A 266 10.56 22.67 1.69
CA ARG A 266 11.67 23.24 2.45
C ARG A 266 13.03 22.66 2.06
N PHE A 267 13.13 21.36 1.84
CA PHE A 267 14.42 20.65 1.69
C PHE A 267 14.64 20.09 0.28
N GLY A 268 13.61 20.09 -0.57
CA GLY A 268 13.63 19.47 -1.89
C GLY A 268 13.51 17.94 -1.86
N ARG A 269 13.06 17.34 -2.96
CA ARG A 269 12.79 15.90 -3.08
C ARG A 269 14.00 15.02 -2.76
N VAL A 270 15.19 15.37 -3.28
CA VAL A 270 16.40 14.56 -3.14
C VAL A 270 16.86 14.45 -1.68
N ALA A 271 16.91 15.57 -0.95
CA ALA A 271 17.29 15.55 0.46
C ALA A 271 16.29 14.79 1.33
N VAL A 272 15.00 14.96 1.06
CA VAL A 272 13.92 14.27 1.78
C VAL A 272 14.02 12.76 1.52
N LEU A 273 14.22 12.31 0.27
CA LEU A 273 14.36 10.90 -0.05
C LEU A 273 15.59 10.26 0.62
N TRP A 274 16.75 10.91 0.61
CA TRP A 274 17.91 10.41 1.33
C TRP A 274 17.69 10.34 2.83
N GLY A 275 17.06 11.38 3.40
CA GLY A 275 16.73 11.40 4.83
C GLY A 275 15.76 10.28 5.22
N THR A 276 14.71 10.05 4.43
CA THR A 276 13.74 8.97 4.69
C THR A 276 14.37 7.59 4.52
N MET A 277 15.20 7.37 3.50
CA MET A 277 15.94 6.11 3.33
C MET A 277 16.91 5.84 4.49
N ALA A 278 17.64 6.87 4.93
CA ALA A 278 18.54 6.73 6.08
C ALA A 278 17.78 6.38 7.37
N LEU A 279 16.62 7.01 7.61
CA LEU A 279 15.77 6.72 8.77
C LEU A 279 15.18 5.30 8.70
N ALA A 280 14.72 4.85 7.52
CA ALA A 280 14.23 3.50 7.34
C ALA A 280 15.32 2.45 7.62
N GLY A 281 16.51 2.63 7.02
CA GLY A 281 17.64 1.75 7.24
C GLY A 281 18.10 1.72 8.71
N ALA A 282 18.23 2.88 9.34
CA ALA A 282 18.58 2.98 10.77
C ALA A 282 17.50 2.33 11.66
N GLY A 283 16.22 2.52 11.32
CA GLY A 283 15.11 1.91 12.04
C GLY A 283 15.15 0.38 11.98
N VAL A 284 15.33 -0.19 10.79
CA VAL A 284 15.46 -1.65 10.60
C VAL A 284 16.69 -2.19 11.33
N LEU A 285 17.85 -1.53 11.22
CA LEU A 285 19.07 -1.93 11.95
C LEU A 285 18.83 -1.91 13.45
N LEU A 286 18.16 -0.89 13.97
CA LEU A 286 17.89 -0.77 15.40
C LEU A 286 16.97 -1.90 15.88
N ILE A 287 15.92 -2.24 15.14
CA ILE A 287 15.02 -3.35 15.46
C ILE A 287 15.77 -4.68 15.51
N VAL A 288 16.65 -4.93 14.53
CA VAL A 288 17.33 -6.22 14.40
C VAL A 288 18.50 -6.39 15.36
N LEU A 289 19.18 -5.29 15.73
CA LEU A 289 20.44 -5.35 16.49
C LEU A 289 20.26 -5.11 18.00
N THR A 290 19.03 -4.79 18.47
CA THR A 290 18.78 -4.56 19.90
C THR A 290 17.67 -5.44 20.44
N GLU A 291 17.83 -5.86 21.69
CA GLU A 291 16.78 -6.57 22.46
C GLU A 291 16.02 -5.61 23.39
N GLN A 292 16.46 -4.34 23.50
CA GLN A 292 15.86 -3.38 24.42
C GLN A 292 14.53 -2.87 23.84
N PRO A 293 13.37 -3.11 24.48
CA PRO A 293 12.04 -2.81 23.92
C PRO A 293 11.86 -1.34 23.51
N ALA A 294 12.38 -0.41 24.32
CA ALA A 294 12.28 1.02 24.00
C ALA A 294 13.01 1.38 22.68
N LEU A 295 14.18 0.79 22.43
CA LEU A 295 14.94 1.01 21.21
C LEU A 295 14.28 0.33 20.01
N VAL A 296 13.65 -0.84 20.20
CA VAL A 296 12.84 -1.50 19.16
C VAL A 296 11.70 -0.59 18.73
N VAL A 297 10.97 0.01 19.68
CA VAL A 297 9.89 0.97 19.37
C VAL A 297 10.42 2.20 18.62
N VAL A 298 11.57 2.75 19.03
CA VAL A 298 12.23 3.84 18.30
C VAL A 298 12.58 3.40 16.89
N GLY A 299 13.12 2.20 16.70
CA GLY A 299 13.40 1.62 15.39
C GLY A 299 12.16 1.53 14.50
N ILE A 300 11.04 1.08 15.06
CA ILE A 300 9.75 1.00 14.34
C ILE A 300 9.28 2.38 13.89
N VAL A 301 9.35 3.39 14.77
CA VAL A 301 9.00 4.78 14.45
C VAL A 301 9.90 5.31 13.33
N LEU A 302 11.22 5.12 13.43
CA LEU A 302 12.17 5.56 12.41
C LEU A 302 11.89 4.89 11.06
N TRP A 303 11.60 3.58 11.06
CA TRP A 303 11.24 2.87 9.84
C TRP A 303 9.93 3.39 9.24
N GLY A 304 8.88 3.62 10.05
CA GLY A 304 7.61 4.21 9.59
C GLY A 304 7.79 5.60 8.99
N VAL A 305 8.56 6.48 9.66
CA VAL A 305 8.95 7.79 9.13
C VAL A 305 9.69 7.63 7.79
N GLY A 306 10.62 6.69 7.71
CA GLY A 306 11.43 6.44 6.54
C GLY A 306 10.66 5.87 5.35
N ALA A 307 9.63 5.06 5.58
CA ALA A 307 8.80 4.47 4.51
C ALA A 307 7.76 5.44 3.93
N SER A 308 7.51 6.59 4.59
CA SER A 308 6.32 7.43 4.37
C SER A 308 6.24 8.11 3.01
N LEU A 309 7.34 8.65 2.48
CA LEU A 309 7.34 9.57 1.33
C LEU A 309 7.89 8.96 0.04
N GLY A 310 8.46 7.77 0.08
CA GLY A 310 9.15 7.18 -1.05
C GLY A 310 8.28 7.00 -2.28
N PHE A 311 7.18 6.29 -2.14
CA PHE A 311 6.24 6.04 -3.22
C PHE A 311 5.60 7.34 -3.75
N PRO A 312 5.01 8.24 -2.90
CA PRO A 312 4.40 9.48 -3.37
C PRO A 312 5.39 10.39 -4.11
N VAL A 313 6.62 10.53 -3.61
CA VAL A 313 7.63 11.40 -4.22
C VAL A 313 8.14 10.82 -5.54
N GLY A 314 8.31 9.49 -5.62
CA GLY A 314 8.68 8.81 -6.85
C GLY A 314 7.62 8.98 -7.95
N MET A 315 6.35 8.84 -7.61
CA MET A 315 5.23 9.05 -8.53
C MET A 315 5.17 10.51 -9.01
N SER A 316 5.36 11.46 -8.10
CA SER A 316 5.44 12.88 -8.45
C SER A 316 6.63 13.18 -9.38
N ALA A 317 7.79 12.56 -9.16
CA ALA A 317 8.97 12.74 -10.02
C ALA A 317 8.77 12.13 -11.42
N ALA A 318 8.03 11.02 -11.53
CA ALA A 318 7.65 10.43 -12.82
C ALA A 318 6.72 11.36 -13.61
N ALA A 319 5.87 12.12 -12.93
CA ALA A 319 4.88 13.02 -13.51
C ALA A 319 5.39 14.43 -13.82
N ASP A 320 6.69 14.74 -13.67
CA ASP A 320 7.25 16.09 -13.86
C ASP A 320 6.99 16.67 -15.26
N ASP A 321 6.94 15.83 -16.29
CA ASP A 321 6.63 16.26 -17.66
C ASP A 321 5.16 15.97 -17.97
N PRO A 322 4.30 17.00 -18.06
CA PRO A 322 2.87 16.79 -18.25
C PRO A 322 2.50 16.00 -19.51
N VAL A 323 3.32 16.09 -20.58
CA VAL A 323 3.06 15.42 -21.86
C VAL A 323 3.28 13.92 -21.76
N ARG A 324 4.23 13.49 -20.92
CA ARG A 324 4.63 12.09 -20.75
C ARG A 324 4.31 11.53 -19.37
N ALA A 325 3.60 12.30 -18.53
CA ALA A 325 3.30 11.93 -17.16
C ALA A 325 2.62 10.58 -17.04
N ALA A 326 1.55 10.34 -17.79
CA ALA A 326 0.77 9.11 -17.69
C ALA A 326 1.59 7.86 -18.05
N SER A 327 2.36 7.90 -19.15
CA SER A 327 3.18 6.77 -19.57
C SER A 327 4.34 6.48 -18.60
N ARG A 328 5.00 7.51 -18.07
CA ARG A 328 6.07 7.36 -17.08
C ARG A 328 5.57 6.86 -15.73
N VAL A 329 4.46 7.42 -15.26
CA VAL A 329 3.80 6.98 -14.02
C VAL A 329 3.39 5.51 -14.15
N SER A 330 2.84 5.09 -15.29
CA SER A 330 2.48 3.69 -15.54
C SER A 330 3.68 2.75 -15.42
N VAL A 331 4.83 3.10 -16.03
CA VAL A 331 6.06 2.30 -15.94
C VAL A 331 6.58 2.24 -14.51
N VAL A 332 6.66 3.38 -13.82
CA VAL A 332 7.16 3.46 -12.43
C VAL A 332 6.25 2.68 -11.49
N SER A 333 4.92 2.79 -11.67
CA SER A 333 3.95 2.01 -10.88
C SER A 333 4.11 0.51 -11.12
N THR A 334 4.26 0.08 -12.38
CA THR A 334 4.44 -1.35 -12.72
C THR A 334 5.68 -1.92 -12.03
N ILE A 335 6.80 -1.18 -12.08
CA ILE A 335 8.03 -1.58 -11.39
C ILE A 335 7.81 -1.58 -9.87
N GLY A 336 7.15 -0.56 -9.32
CA GLY A 336 6.84 -0.47 -7.89
C GLY A 336 5.95 -1.62 -7.40
N TYR A 337 4.94 -2.00 -8.17
CA TYR A 337 4.06 -3.14 -7.82
C TYR A 337 4.78 -4.49 -7.84
N ALA A 338 5.88 -4.63 -8.60
CA ALA A 338 6.70 -5.85 -8.53
C ALA A 338 7.28 -6.09 -7.13
N ALA A 339 7.40 -5.05 -6.29
CA ALA A 339 7.79 -5.18 -4.89
C ALA A 339 6.79 -6.04 -4.09
N PHE A 340 5.50 -5.85 -4.31
CA PHE A 340 4.46 -6.61 -3.62
C PHE A 340 4.36 -8.06 -4.10
N LEU A 341 4.80 -8.34 -5.34
CA LEU A 341 4.90 -9.71 -5.86
C LEU A 341 6.14 -10.43 -5.35
N ALA A 342 7.30 -9.77 -5.41
CA ALA A 342 8.57 -10.38 -5.04
C ALA A 342 8.84 -10.34 -3.52
N GLY A 343 8.31 -9.34 -2.82
CA GLY A 343 8.59 -9.07 -1.41
C GLY A 343 8.26 -10.23 -0.49
N PRO A 344 6.99 -10.66 -0.41
CA PRO A 344 6.60 -11.68 0.54
C PRO A 344 7.38 -13.00 0.38
N PRO A 345 7.53 -13.59 -0.84
CA PRO A 345 8.33 -14.81 -0.99
C PRO A 345 9.82 -14.59 -0.71
N LEU A 346 10.41 -13.46 -1.17
CA LEU A 346 11.82 -13.15 -0.94
C LEU A 346 12.13 -13.11 0.56
N LEU A 347 11.35 -12.35 1.32
CA LEU A 347 11.53 -12.24 2.76
C LEU A 347 11.26 -13.58 3.46
N GLY A 348 10.27 -14.34 2.99
CA GLY A 348 9.96 -15.66 3.52
C GLY A 348 11.13 -16.63 3.36
N PHE A 349 11.68 -16.78 2.16
CA PHE A 349 12.81 -17.68 1.93
C PHE A 349 14.08 -17.23 2.65
N VAL A 350 14.39 -15.93 2.65
CA VAL A 350 15.50 -15.40 3.47
C VAL A 350 15.25 -15.66 4.95
N GLY A 351 14.00 -15.51 5.42
CA GLY A 351 13.62 -15.75 6.80
C GLY A 351 13.75 -17.22 7.24
N ASP A 352 13.57 -18.18 6.34
CA ASP A 352 13.81 -19.60 6.62
C ASP A 352 15.31 -19.89 6.86
N GLU A 353 16.21 -19.14 6.18
CA GLU A 353 17.65 -19.35 6.31
C GLU A 353 18.27 -18.61 7.52
N VAL A 354 17.86 -17.35 7.76
CA VAL A 354 18.52 -16.49 8.76
C VAL A 354 17.63 -16.09 9.93
N GLY A 355 16.36 -16.49 9.92
CA GLY A 355 15.31 -16.09 10.86
C GLY A 355 14.58 -14.83 10.41
N THR A 356 13.29 -14.73 10.76
CA THR A 356 12.36 -13.68 10.31
C THR A 356 12.86 -12.28 10.65
N LEU A 357 13.40 -12.08 11.86
CA LEU A 357 13.90 -10.78 12.30
C LEU A 357 15.08 -10.31 11.45
N LYS A 358 16.06 -11.18 11.19
CA LYS A 358 17.22 -10.85 10.37
C LYS A 358 16.87 -10.67 8.89
N ALA A 359 15.83 -11.33 8.40
CA ALA A 359 15.35 -11.13 7.04
C ALA A 359 14.95 -9.67 6.75
N LEU A 360 14.53 -8.91 7.78
CA LEU A 360 14.23 -7.48 7.63
C LEU A 360 15.45 -6.67 7.12
N LEU A 361 16.69 -7.16 7.30
CA LEU A 361 17.89 -6.50 6.79
C LEU A 361 17.91 -6.39 5.26
N VAL A 362 17.13 -7.20 4.55
CA VAL A 362 16.92 -7.07 3.10
C VAL A 362 16.48 -5.64 2.75
N VAL A 363 15.66 -5.00 3.58
CA VAL A 363 15.26 -3.60 3.41
C VAL A 363 16.48 -2.68 3.42
N ALA A 364 17.34 -2.79 4.43
CA ALA A 364 18.54 -1.96 4.53
C ALA A 364 19.50 -2.18 3.33
N VAL A 365 19.64 -3.43 2.88
CA VAL A 365 20.46 -3.77 1.70
C VAL A 365 19.89 -3.17 0.42
N LEU A 366 18.57 -3.24 0.20
CA LEU A 366 17.91 -2.68 -0.98
C LEU A 366 17.94 -1.15 -1.03
N LEU A 367 17.92 -0.49 0.13
CA LEU A 367 18.00 0.96 0.21
C LEU A 367 19.37 1.51 -0.22
N MET A 368 20.47 0.74 -0.12
CA MET A 368 21.81 1.20 -0.53
C MET A 368 21.88 1.53 -2.03
N PRO A 369 21.60 0.61 -2.98
CA PRO A 369 21.58 0.94 -4.40
C PRO A 369 20.48 1.94 -4.75
N ALA A 370 19.33 1.92 -4.06
CA ALA A 370 18.28 2.89 -4.28
C ALA A 370 18.72 4.32 -3.94
N ALA A 371 19.55 4.51 -2.90
CA ALA A 371 20.07 5.83 -2.54
C ALA A 371 20.98 6.42 -3.64
N LEU A 372 21.66 5.59 -4.43
CA LEU A 372 22.52 6.03 -5.54
C LEU A 372 21.68 6.61 -6.70
N VAL A 373 20.45 6.17 -6.88
CA VAL A 373 19.58 6.59 -7.98
C VAL A 373 18.61 7.71 -7.59
N VAL A 374 18.56 8.12 -6.32
CA VAL A 374 17.74 9.25 -5.84
C VAL A 374 17.92 10.53 -6.66
N PRO A 375 19.12 10.91 -7.16
CA PRO A 375 19.28 12.09 -8.01
C PRO A 375 18.41 12.11 -9.27
N ALA A 376 17.94 10.93 -9.76
CA ALA A 376 17.00 10.85 -10.88
C ALA A 376 15.62 11.48 -10.54
N ALA A 377 15.24 11.54 -9.26
CA ALA A 377 14.01 12.18 -8.79
C ALA A 377 14.12 13.70 -8.66
N ARG A 378 15.30 14.32 -8.95
CA ARG A 378 15.47 15.77 -8.92
C ARG A 378 14.46 16.44 -9.83
N GLU A 379 13.88 17.56 -9.34
CA GLU A 379 12.95 18.36 -10.10
C GLU A 379 13.59 18.81 -11.42
N GLN A 380 12.95 18.48 -12.53
CA GLN A 380 13.32 19.07 -13.80
C GLN A 380 12.83 20.53 -13.76
N ARG A 381 13.76 21.48 -13.76
CA ARG A 381 13.43 22.89 -14.03
C ARG A 381 12.85 22.96 -15.45
N GLY A 382 11.58 22.59 -15.55
CA GLY A 382 10.82 22.60 -16.80
C GLY A 382 10.59 24.04 -17.16
N VAL A 383 10.82 24.33 -18.41
CA VAL A 383 10.24 25.39 -19.23
C VAL A 383 8.99 25.95 -18.54
N ARG A 384 9.18 26.91 -17.62
CA ARG A 384 8.11 27.85 -17.33
C ARG A 384 7.82 28.49 -18.67
N SER A 385 6.71 28.06 -19.28
CA SER A 385 6.14 28.68 -20.48
C SER A 385 6.32 30.18 -20.35
N GLY A 386 7.08 30.78 -21.32
CA GLY A 386 7.34 32.20 -21.34
C GLY A 386 6.05 33.00 -21.22
N GLN A 387 5.89 33.69 -20.12
CA GLN A 387 5.13 34.89 -20.14
C GLN A 387 6.04 35.94 -20.76
N PRO A 388 5.69 36.55 -21.90
CA PRO A 388 6.40 37.73 -22.38
C PRO A 388 6.20 38.81 -21.33
N VAL A 389 7.33 39.33 -20.84
CA VAL A 389 7.37 40.62 -20.12
C VAL A 389 6.95 41.65 -21.15
N GLY A 390 5.74 42.17 -20.99
CA GLY A 390 5.19 43.29 -21.68
C GLY A 390 4.79 44.35 -20.66
#